data_e8c7de9c3157a179dbdfba8a10ce413b
#
_entry.id   e8c7de9c3157a179dbdfba8a10ce413b
#
_cell.length_a   1.000
_cell.length_b   1.000
_cell.length_c   1.000
_cell.angle_alpha   90.00
_cell.angle_beta   90.00
_cell.angle_gamma   90.00
#
_symmetry.space_group_name_H-M   'P 1'
#
loop_
_entity.id
_entity.type
_entity.pdbx_description
1 polymer ?
#
loop_
_entity_poly.entity_id
_entity_poly.type
_entity_poly.pdbx_seq_one_letter_code
_entity_poly.pdbx_strand_id
1 'polypeptide(L)'
;MSEKPGVSAADEPRELPQGALASGETMRIDTWLWATRQVKPRSQATTAARAGHVKLNGESVKAAQKIRVGDEVRLRVEGFDSVLIVRKLLVKRLGYPFAKLCYEDLSEPRPRLGVAFAQRERGSGRPTKKERRDMEKFRGMNPDFSAEFQW
;
A
#
# COMPACT_ATOMS: atom_id res chain seq x y z
N MET A 1 -8.14 14.69 14.67
CA MET A 1 -8.69 13.33 14.57
C MET A 1 -9.38 13.21 13.23
N SER A 2 -8.75 12.56 12.25
CA SER A 2 -9.42 12.24 11.00
C SER A 2 -10.15 10.92 11.19
N GLU A 3 -11.44 10.98 11.38
CA GLU A 3 -12.30 9.83 11.23
C GLU A 3 -12.16 9.31 9.80
N LYS A 4 -11.69 8.09 9.67
CA LYS A 4 -11.90 7.34 8.43
C LYS A 4 -13.40 7.38 8.16
N PRO A 5 -13.86 7.62 6.93
CA PRO A 5 -15.27 7.47 6.61
C PRO A 5 -15.65 6.06 7.04
N GLY A 6 -16.47 5.97 8.08
CA GLY A 6 -16.90 4.71 8.63
C GLY A 6 -17.62 3.95 7.53
N VAL A 7 -17.05 2.83 7.14
CA VAL A 7 -17.82 1.78 6.47
C VAL A 7 -18.94 1.47 7.49
N SER A 8 -20.14 1.79 7.12
CA SER A 8 -21.31 1.56 7.97
C SER A 8 -21.27 0.10 8.43
N ALA A 9 -21.41 -0.14 9.73
CA ALA A 9 -21.43 -1.47 10.32
C ALA A 9 -22.51 -2.41 9.70
N ALA A 10 -23.40 -1.87 8.87
CA ALA A 10 -24.41 -2.61 8.13
C ALA A 10 -23.91 -3.27 6.85
N ASP A 11 -22.70 -2.92 6.38
CA ASP A 11 -22.19 -3.38 5.08
C ASP A 11 -21.02 -4.40 5.23
N GLU A 12 -20.70 -4.82 6.45
CA GLU A 12 -19.71 -5.86 6.67
C GLU A 12 -20.35 -7.24 6.47
N PRO A 13 -19.85 -8.00 5.49
CA PRO A 13 -20.32 -9.38 5.31
C PRO A 13 -19.99 -10.20 6.55
N ARG A 14 -20.99 -10.79 7.15
CA ARG A 14 -20.83 -11.60 8.38
C ARG A 14 -20.22 -12.97 8.12
N GLU A 15 -20.32 -13.48 6.91
CA GLU A 15 -19.85 -14.82 6.54
C GLU A 15 -19.12 -14.78 5.20
N LEU A 16 -18.07 -15.60 5.10
CA LEU A 16 -17.35 -15.79 3.85
C LEU A 16 -18.11 -16.73 2.91
N PRO A 17 -18.04 -16.49 1.58
CA PRO A 17 -18.64 -17.38 0.61
C PRO A 17 -18.13 -18.82 0.75
N GLN A 18 -18.99 -19.78 0.56
CA GLN A 18 -18.60 -21.19 0.59
C GLN A 18 -17.48 -21.47 -0.42
N GLY A 19 -16.51 -22.27 0.00
CA GLY A 19 -15.37 -22.64 -0.83
C GLY A 19 -14.29 -21.54 -0.99
N ALA A 20 -14.42 -20.42 -0.31
CA ALA A 20 -13.38 -19.38 -0.29
C ALA A 20 -12.24 -19.71 0.67
N LEU A 21 -12.51 -20.44 1.73
CA LEU A 21 -11.52 -20.86 2.71
C LEU A 21 -10.71 -22.07 2.20
N ALA A 22 -9.45 -22.13 2.62
CA ALA A 22 -8.62 -23.31 2.36
C ALA A 22 -9.18 -24.55 3.04
N SER A 23 -9.14 -25.67 2.33
CA SER A 23 -9.58 -26.96 2.86
C SER A 23 -8.61 -27.54 3.90
N GLY A 24 -7.41 -27.00 4.01
CA GLY A 24 -6.36 -27.44 4.92
C GLY A 24 -6.01 -26.41 5.98
N GLU A 25 -5.18 -26.82 6.92
CA GLU A 25 -4.70 -25.95 8.00
C GLU A 25 -3.61 -25.00 7.56
N THR A 26 -3.04 -25.20 6.38
CA THR A 26 -1.93 -24.41 5.84
C THR A 26 -2.17 -24.01 4.40
N MET A 27 -1.59 -22.88 3.99
CA MET A 27 -1.56 -22.46 2.59
C MET A 27 -0.28 -21.66 2.30
N ARG A 28 0.01 -21.45 1.01
CA ARG A 28 1.18 -20.66 0.59
C ARG A 28 0.96 -19.19 0.93
N ILE A 29 2.01 -18.56 1.42
CA ILE A 29 1.98 -17.15 1.80
C ILE A 29 1.71 -16.21 0.60
N ASP A 30 2.24 -16.52 -0.57
CA ASP A 30 2.02 -15.74 -1.79
C ASP A 30 0.55 -15.75 -2.22
N THR A 31 -0.12 -16.89 -2.13
CA THR A 31 -1.55 -17.03 -2.41
C THR A 31 -2.39 -16.26 -1.39
N TRP A 32 -2.05 -16.36 -0.12
CA TRP A 32 -2.77 -15.65 0.93
C TRP A 32 -2.65 -14.13 0.82
N LEU A 33 -1.46 -13.62 0.54
CA LEU A 33 -1.23 -12.18 0.33
C LEU A 33 -2.02 -11.65 -0.87
N TRP A 34 -2.08 -12.41 -1.94
CA TRP A 34 -2.91 -12.05 -3.10
C TRP A 34 -4.41 -12.12 -2.78
N ALA A 35 -4.87 -13.18 -2.13
CA ALA A 35 -6.28 -13.39 -1.80
C ALA A 35 -6.82 -12.34 -0.83
N THR A 36 -6.02 -11.91 0.14
CA THR A 36 -6.36 -10.85 1.11
C THR A 36 -6.13 -9.43 0.59
N ARG A 37 -5.83 -9.29 -0.70
CA ARG A 37 -5.62 -7.99 -1.37
C ARG A 37 -4.45 -7.16 -0.84
N GLN A 38 -3.47 -7.78 -0.24
CA GLN A 38 -2.23 -7.09 0.16
C GLN A 38 -1.37 -6.74 -1.05
N VAL A 39 -1.41 -7.55 -2.08
CA VAL A 39 -0.74 -7.32 -3.36
C VAL A 39 -1.75 -7.45 -4.51
N LYS A 40 -1.52 -6.73 -5.60
CA LYS A 40 -2.42 -6.79 -6.77
C LYS A 40 -2.23 -8.08 -7.56
N PRO A 41 -1.11 -8.32 -8.27
CA PRO A 41 -0.85 -9.61 -8.89
C PRO A 41 -0.16 -10.55 -7.90
N ARG A 42 -0.42 -11.85 -8.01
CA ARG A 42 0.26 -12.87 -7.20
C ARG A 42 1.78 -12.87 -7.41
N SER A 43 2.24 -12.54 -8.60
CA SER A 43 3.67 -12.37 -8.93
C SER A 43 4.35 -11.32 -8.08
N GLN A 44 3.65 -10.28 -7.66
CA GLN A 44 4.17 -9.25 -6.76
C GLN A 44 4.50 -9.83 -5.38
N ALA A 45 3.68 -10.75 -4.88
CA ALA A 45 3.97 -11.46 -3.63
C ALA A 45 5.23 -12.30 -3.74
N THR A 46 5.42 -13.00 -4.86
CA THR A 46 6.62 -13.79 -5.14
C THR A 46 7.86 -12.91 -5.21
N THR A 47 7.78 -11.79 -5.90
CA THR A 47 8.88 -10.81 -6.00
C THR A 47 9.24 -10.22 -4.65
N ALA A 48 8.24 -9.83 -3.85
CA ALA A 48 8.46 -9.31 -2.51
C ALA A 48 9.12 -10.33 -1.58
N ALA A 49 8.73 -11.59 -1.66
CA ALA A 49 9.34 -12.67 -0.89
C ALA A 49 10.82 -12.89 -1.27
N ARG A 50 11.13 -12.86 -2.58
CA ARG A 50 12.52 -12.96 -3.07
C ARG A 50 13.38 -11.78 -2.63
N ALA A 51 12.81 -10.60 -2.55
CA ALA A 51 13.50 -9.40 -2.08
C ALA A 51 13.68 -9.35 -0.55
N GLY A 52 13.15 -10.31 0.19
CA GLY A 52 13.19 -10.32 1.66
C GLY A 52 12.18 -9.38 2.32
N HIS A 53 11.19 -8.90 1.57
CA HIS A 53 10.16 -7.99 2.07
C HIS A 53 9.00 -8.70 2.77
N VAL A 54 8.94 -10.03 2.70
CA VAL A 54 7.94 -10.85 3.37
C VAL A 54 8.59 -11.62 4.50
N LYS A 55 8.08 -11.43 5.71
CA LYS A 55 8.54 -12.13 6.90
C LYS A 55 7.39 -12.88 7.56
N LEU A 56 7.66 -14.07 8.04
CA LEU A 56 6.75 -14.88 8.82
C LEU A 56 7.30 -15.04 10.22
N ASN A 57 6.57 -14.58 11.23
CA ASN A 57 7.01 -14.62 12.64
C ASN A 57 8.41 -14.00 12.86
N GLY A 58 8.73 -12.95 12.10
CA GLY A 58 10.00 -12.24 12.17
C GLY A 58 11.11 -12.76 11.26
N GLU A 59 10.91 -13.89 10.58
CA GLU A 59 11.89 -14.49 9.68
C GLU A 59 11.54 -14.28 8.21
N SER A 60 12.54 -13.98 7.39
CA SER A 60 12.37 -13.90 5.94
C SER A 60 12.02 -15.27 5.36
N VAL A 61 11.01 -15.32 4.53
CA VAL A 61 10.49 -16.56 3.97
C VAL A 61 10.37 -16.50 2.45
N LYS A 62 10.33 -17.68 1.83
CA LYS A 62 10.08 -17.82 0.39
C LYS A 62 8.58 -17.74 0.09
N ALA A 63 8.23 -17.43 -1.15
CA ALA A 63 6.84 -17.35 -1.60
C ALA A 63 6.04 -18.64 -1.38
N ALA A 64 6.71 -19.78 -1.45
CA ALA A 64 6.09 -21.09 -1.21
C ALA A 64 5.93 -21.46 0.27
N GLN A 65 6.40 -20.64 1.18
CA GLN A 65 6.26 -20.88 2.62
C GLN A 65 4.80 -21.02 2.99
N LYS A 66 4.51 -22.06 3.77
CA LYS A 66 3.15 -22.31 4.27
C LYS A 66 2.91 -21.53 5.55
N ILE A 67 1.73 -20.97 5.66
CA ILE A 67 1.25 -20.23 6.82
C ILE A 67 0.04 -20.93 7.44
N ARG A 68 -0.19 -20.63 8.70
CA ARG A 68 -1.32 -21.12 9.49
C ARG A 68 -2.10 -19.96 10.11
N VAL A 69 -3.30 -20.23 10.56
CA VAL A 69 -4.07 -19.30 11.37
C VAL A 69 -3.31 -18.95 12.66
N GLY A 70 -3.19 -17.66 12.95
CA GLY A 70 -2.45 -17.15 14.10
C GLY A 70 -1.01 -16.72 13.80
N ASP A 71 -0.48 -17.01 12.61
CA ASP A 71 0.85 -16.57 12.20
C ASP A 71 0.89 -15.05 11.96
N GLU A 72 2.03 -14.45 12.28
CA GLU A 72 2.30 -13.04 11.99
C GLU A 72 3.01 -12.91 10.64
N VAL A 73 2.39 -12.19 9.72
CA VAL A 73 2.95 -11.90 8.40
C VAL A 73 3.33 -10.42 8.34
N ARG A 74 4.58 -10.13 8.02
CA ARG A 74 5.05 -8.78 7.74
C ARG A 74 5.30 -8.65 6.25
N LEU A 75 4.69 -7.64 5.66
CA LEU A 75 4.90 -7.25 4.26
C LEU A 75 5.44 -5.83 4.21
N ARG A 76 6.62 -5.67 3.63
CA ARG A 76 7.20 -4.36 3.41
C ARG A 76 6.79 -3.81 2.04
N VAL A 77 6.10 -2.70 2.06
CA VAL A 77 5.66 -1.99 0.84
C VAL A 77 6.06 -0.52 0.96
N GLU A 78 6.77 -0.03 -0.03
CA GLU A 78 7.18 1.39 -0.11
C GLU A 78 7.91 1.90 1.15
N GLY A 79 8.71 1.05 1.77
CA GLY A 79 9.47 1.39 2.98
C GLY A 79 8.67 1.28 4.29
N PHE A 80 7.40 0.89 4.24
CA PHE A 80 6.56 0.67 5.42
C PHE A 80 6.25 -0.80 5.62
N ASP A 81 6.30 -1.24 6.86
CA ASP A 81 5.97 -2.60 7.24
C ASP A 81 4.48 -2.70 7.60
N SER A 82 3.77 -3.55 6.88
CA SER A 82 2.42 -3.95 7.24
C SER A 82 2.51 -5.23 8.07
N VAL A 83 1.99 -5.19 9.29
CA VAL A 83 1.96 -6.33 10.20
C VAL A 83 0.55 -6.89 10.23
N LEU A 84 0.41 -8.14 9.84
CA LEU A 84 -0.89 -8.81 9.70
C LEU A 84 -0.87 -10.11 10.49
N ILE A 85 -1.93 -10.37 11.24
CA ILE A 85 -2.16 -11.65 11.88
C ILE A 85 -3.15 -12.46 11.04
N VAL A 86 -2.78 -13.67 10.70
CA VAL A 86 -3.63 -14.57 9.91
C VAL A 86 -4.81 -15.04 10.76
N ARG A 87 -6.02 -14.69 10.36
CA ARG A 87 -7.25 -15.12 11.02
C ARG A 87 -7.94 -16.24 10.28
N LYS A 88 -7.95 -16.18 8.95
CA LYS A 88 -8.53 -17.20 8.08
C LYS A 88 -7.66 -17.39 6.84
N LEU A 89 -7.58 -18.62 6.36
CA LEU A 89 -6.86 -18.96 5.15
C LEU A 89 -7.78 -18.84 3.94
N LEU A 90 -7.54 -17.86 3.10
CA LEU A 90 -8.38 -17.51 1.96
C LEU A 90 -7.73 -17.96 0.66
N VAL A 91 -8.40 -18.83 -0.11
CA VAL A 91 -7.89 -19.38 -1.36
C VAL A 91 -8.26 -18.52 -2.56
N LYS A 92 -9.42 -17.86 -2.48
CA LYS A 92 -9.96 -17.04 -3.57
C LYS A 92 -9.82 -15.56 -3.21
N ARG A 93 -9.50 -14.76 -4.23
CA ARG A 93 -9.50 -13.32 -4.07
C ARG A 93 -10.93 -12.79 -4.04
N LEU A 94 -11.34 -12.31 -2.89
CA LEU A 94 -12.67 -11.73 -2.66
C LEU A 94 -12.60 -10.20 -2.59
N GLY A 95 -13.77 -9.57 -2.51
CA GLY A 95 -13.87 -8.13 -2.26
C GLY A 95 -13.21 -7.71 -0.94
N TYR A 96 -12.84 -6.44 -0.84
CA TYR A 96 -12.18 -5.89 0.35
C TYR A 96 -12.89 -6.20 1.68
N PRO A 97 -14.24 -6.11 1.80
CA PRO A 97 -14.92 -6.43 3.06
C PRO A 97 -14.69 -7.86 3.53
N PHE A 98 -14.68 -8.82 2.61
CA PHE A 98 -14.40 -10.22 2.93
C PHE A 98 -12.93 -10.47 3.26
N ALA A 99 -12.03 -9.85 2.49
CA ALA A 99 -10.59 -9.97 2.72
C ALA A 99 -10.20 -9.45 4.11
N LYS A 100 -10.80 -8.36 4.55
CA LYS A 100 -10.56 -7.76 5.87
C LYS A 100 -10.90 -8.68 7.04
N LEU A 101 -11.85 -9.61 6.87
CA LEU A 101 -12.20 -10.60 7.88
C LEU A 101 -11.14 -11.70 8.05
N CYS A 102 -10.25 -11.85 7.10
CA CYS A 102 -9.26 -12.92 7.07
C CYS A 102 -7.96 -12.57 7.79
N TYR A 103 -7.76 -11.32 8.14
CA TYR A 103 -6.57 -10.84 8.83
C TYR A 103 -6.90 -9.74 9.84
N GLU A 104 -6.01 -9.60 10.82
CA GLU A 104 -5.99 -8.49 11.74
C GLU A 104 -4.80 -7.58 11.40
N ASP A 105 -5.05 -6.32 11.14
CA ASP A 105 -4.02 -5.35 10.78
C ASP A 105 -3.49 -4.67 12.05
N LEU A 106 -2.26 -4.97 12.41
CA LEU A 106 -1.53 -4.36 13.52
C LEU A 106 -0.50 -3.33 13.04
N SER A 107 -0.56 -2.95 11.77
CA SER A 107 0.38 -2.01 11.18
C SER A 107 0.30 -0.63 11.84
N GLU A 108 1.43 0.02 11.98
CA GLU A 108 1.46 1.41 12.37
C GLU A 108 0.82 2.30 11.28
N PRO A 109 0.09 3.35 11.68
CA PRO A 109 -0.49 4.27 10.71
C PRO A 109 0.62 4.92 9.88
N ARG A 110 0.50 4.84 8.56
CA ARG A 110 1.46 5.46 7.66
C ARG A 110 1.41 6.99 7.80
N PRO A 111 2.54 7.66 8.00
CA PRO A 111 2.56 9.11 8.02
C PRO A 111 2.12 9.64 6.64
N ARG A 112 1.15 10.53 6.64
CA ARG A 112 0.65 11.18 5.43
C ARG A 112 1.54 12.34 5.00
N LEU A 113 2.83 12.10 4.86
CA LEU A 113 3.81 13.14 4.53
C LEU A 113 3.60 13.75 3.13
N GLY A 114 3.02 13.01 2.20
CA GLY A 114 2.84 13.47 0.83
C GLY A 114 1.73 14.50 0.63
N VAL A 115 0.77 14.58 1.52
CA VAL A 115 -0.40 15.44 1.33
C VAL A 115 -0.09 16.92 1.59
N ALA A 116 0.80 17.21 2.52
CA ALA A 116 1.15 18.58 2.87
C ALA A 116 1.99 19.29 1.80
N PHE A 117 2.78 18.54 1.04
CA PHE A 117 3.69 19.11 0.04
C PHE A 117 3.16 19.04 -1.41
N ALA A 118 2.16 18.20 -1.65
CA ALA A 118 1.61 17.99 -2.99
C ALA A 118 0.29 18.73 -3.24
N GLN A 119 -0.24 19.40 -2.25
CA GLN A 119 -1.48 20.15 -2.40
C GLN A 119 -1.20 21.45 -3.15
N ARG A 120 -1.32 21.37 -4.49
CA ARG A 120 -1.34 22.58 -5.30
C ARG A 120 -2.61 23.36 -4.95
N GLU A 121 -2.46 24.61 -4.62
CA GLU A 121 -3.61 25.49 -4.44
C GLU A 121 -4.45 25.53 -5.74
N ARG A 122 -5.77 25.49 -5.56
CA ARG A 122 -6.68 25.67 -6.69
C ARG A 122 -6.39 27.03 -7.35
N GLY A 123 -6.05 27.02 -8.61
CA GLY A 123 -5.68 28.21 -9.36
C GLY A 123 -4.20 28.35 -9.66
N SER A 124 -3.32 27.53 -9.08
CA SER A 124 -1.90 27.45 -9.42
C SER A 124 -1.67 26.65 -10.71
N GLY A 125 -2.44 26.94 -11.74
CA GLY A 125 -2.26 26.33 -13.06
C GLY A 125 -1.02 26.86 -13.79
N ARG A 126 -0.99 26.63 -15.10
CA ARG A 126 0.06 27.17 -15.96
C ARG A 126 0.15 28.69 -15.77
N PRO A 127 1.36 29.27 -15.56
CA PRO A 127 1.54 30.70 -15.42
C PRO A 127 0.89 31.49 -16.56
N THR A 128 0.23 32.57 -16.24
CA THR A 128 -0.35 33.47 -17.25
C THR A 128 0.74 34.05 -18.12
N LYS A 129 0.35 34.56 -19.29
CA LYS A 129 1.28 35.22 -20.21
C LYS A 129 2.00 36.41 -19.56
N LYS A 130 1.32 37.12 -18.65
CA LYS A 130 1.89 38.22 -17.89
C LYS A 130 2.95 37.71 -16.91
N GLU A 131 2.63 36.69 -16.11
CA GLU A 131 3.56 36.10 -15.15
C GLU A 131 4.81 35.53 -15.84
N ARG A 132 4.67 34.91 -17.00
CA ARG A 132 5.83 34.45 -17.78
C ARG A 132 6.73 35.62 -18.23
N ARG A 133 6.16 36.71 -18.70
CA ARG A 133 6.92 37.90 -19.09
C ARG A 133 7.64 38.53 -17.88
N ASP A 134 7.00 38.55 -16.72
CA ASP A 134 7.61 39.06 -15.50
C ASP A 134 8.76 38.17 -15.04
N MET A 135 8.61 36.84 -15.16
CA MET A 135 9.71 35.90 -14.87
C MET A 135 10.88 36.04 -15.89
N GLU A 136 10.60 36.27 -17.16
CA GLU A 136 11.63 36.49 -18.19
C GLU A 136 12.39 37.78 -17.94
N LYS A 137 11.70 38.86 -17.55
CA LYS A 137 12.34 40.10 -17.09
C LYS A 137 13.24 39.90 -15.91
N PHE A 138 12.78 39.12 -14.93
CA PHE A 138 13.54 38.83 -13.75
C PHE A 138 14.81 38.03 -14.05
N ARG A 139 14.74 37.06 -14.97
CA ARG A 139 15.92 36.33 -15.46
C ARG A 139 16.90 37.23 -16.21
N GLY A 140 16.40 38.18 -17.00
CA GLY A 140 17.24 39.13 -17.73
C GLY A 140 17.96 40.15 -16.85
N MET A 141 17.43 40.41 -15.65
CA MET A 141 18.03 41.33 -14.69
C MET A 141 19.15 40.69 -13.84
N ASN A 142 19.25 39.37 -13.82
CA ASN A 142 20.26 38.66 -13.06
C ASN A 142 21.06 37.73 -14.00
N PRO A 143 22.13 38.25 -14.63
CA PRO A 143 22.93 37.46 -15.59
C PRO A 143 23.65 36.27 -14.93
N ASP A 144 23.89 36.31 -13.60
CA ASP A 144 24.56 35.23 -12.88
C ASP A 144 23.64 34.02 -12.70
N PHE A 145 22.32 34.20 -12.72
CA PHE A 145 21.36 33.10 -12.58
C PHE A 145 21.40 32.12 -13.75
N SER A 146 21.78 32.60 -14.95
CA SER A 146 21.92 31.72 -16.11
C SER A 146 23.18 30.86 -16.10
N ALA A 147 24.20 31.28 -15.38
CA ALA A 147 25.47 30.56 -15.28
C ALA A 147 25.44 29.40 -14.26
N GLU A 148 24.61 29.49 -13.22
CA GLU A 148 24.48 28.44 -12.21
C GLU A 148 23.70 27.21 -12.68
N PHE A 149 22.90 27.32 -13.74
CA PHE A 149 22.05 26.25 -14.26
C PHE A 149 22.40 25.80 -15.66
N GLN A 150 23.63 25.99 -16.12
CA GLN A 150 24.12 25.35 -17.35
C GLN A 150 24.50 23.90 -17.04
N TRP A 151 23.69 23.04 -17.53
CA TRP A 151 23.89 21.59 -17.55
C TRP A 151 24.80 21.17 -18.70
#